data_8fa6151f7ac2761ab688250d46390be6
#
_entry.id   8fa6151f7ac2761ab688250d46390be6
#
_cell.length_a   1.000
_cell.length_b   1.000
_cell.length_c   1.000
_cell.angle_alpha   90.00
_cell.angle_beta   90.00
_cell.angle_gamma   90.00
#
_symmetry.space_group_name_H-M   'P 1'
#
loop_
_entity.id
_entity.type
_entity.pdbx_description
1 polymer ?
#
loop_
_entity_poly.entity_id
_entity_poly.type
_entity_poly.pdbx_seq_one_letter_code
_entity_poly.pdbx_strand_id
1 'polypeptide(L)'
;MLVQKIHHVAYRCKDTKTTVEWYEKHLGMKLVLAIAENEVPSTKAPDPYMHIFLDAGDGNILAFFELPSQPAMGRDENTPNWVQHLALKVGSYQDLIDTKARLEAEGIEVVGPTDHTIFKSIYFFDPNGHRLELAWDCGTPKMIQMLDEVKWDMINEWSQTKQAPKHAAWMHDGSMSA
;
A
#
# COMPACT_ATOMS: atom_id res chain seq x y z
N MET A 1 -5.02 7.08 -23.64
CA MET A 1 -5.53 6.44 -22.43
C MET A 1 -6.47 7.40 -21.72
N LEU A 2 -7.68 6.95 -21.31
CA LEU A 2 -8.67 7.82 -20.63
C LEU A 2 -8.21 8.22 -19.23
N VAL A 3 -7.69 7.27 -18.47
CA VAL A 3 -7.19 7.49 -17.10
C VAL A 3 -5.79 8.11 -17.16
N GLN A 4 -5.58 9.20 -16.45
CA GLN A 4 -4.29 9.91 -16.42
C GLN A 4 -3.44 9.48 -15.23
N LYS A 5 -4.04 9.43 -14.02
CA LYS A 5 -3.40 9.01 -12.77
C LYS A 5 -4.44 8.57 -11.75
N ILE A 6 -4.00 7.95 -10.66
CA ILE A 6 -4.84 7.76 -9.48
C ILE A 6 -5.09 9.13 -8.85
N HIS A 7 -6.36 9.54 -8.70
CA HIS A 7 -6.72 10.81 -8.06
C HIS A 7 -6.50 10.73 -6.54
N HIS A 8 -7.07 9.70 -5.91
CA HIS A 8 -6.82 9.34 -4.51
C HIS A 8 -7.23 7.88 -4.29
N VAL A 9 -6.70 7.29 -3.24
CA VAL A 9 -7.15 6.00 -2.69
C VAL A 9 -7.79 6.30 -1.34
N ALA A 10 -9.01 5.79 -1.10
CA ALA A 10 -9.73 6.04 0.13
C ALA A 10 -9.96 4.74 0.92
N TYR A 11 -9.65 4.77 2.21
CA TYR A 11 -9.92 3.72 3.17
C TYR A 11 -10.82 4.24 4.29
N ARG A 12 -11.32 3.35 5.14
CA ARG A 12 -11.96 3.72 6.40
C ARG A 12 -10.91 3.80 7.50
N CYS A 13 -11.07 4.73 8.45
CA CYS A 13 -10.29 4.79 9.69
C CYS A 13 -11.19 4.70 10.91
N LYS A 14 -10.59 4.36 12.05
CA LYS A 14 -11.28 4.30 13.35
C LYS A 14 -11.46 5.68 13.95
N ASP A 15 -10.42 6.52 13.82
CA ASP A 15 -10.35 7.88 14.34
C ASP A 15 -9.43 8.70 13.44
N THR A 16 -9.93 9.80 12.92
CA THR A 16 -9.21 10.63 11.95
C THR A 16 -8.01 11.33 12.54
N LYS A 17 -8.12 11.84 13.78
CA LYS A 17 -7.03 12.57 14.42
C LYS A 17 -5.84 11.65 14.69
N THR A 18 -6.08 10.50 15.29
CA THR A 18 -5.05 9.47 15.53
C THR A 18 -4.40 9.01 14.22
N THR A 19 -5.22 8.86 13.16
CA THR A 19 -4.73 8.46 11.83
C THR A 19 -3.80 9.52 11.26
N VAL A 20 -4.19 10.79 11.24
CA VAL A 20 -3.33 11.89 10.75
C VAL A 20 -2.01 11.96 11.52
N GLU A 21 -2.09 11.99 12.86
CA GLU A 21 -0.90 12.09 13.73
C GLU A 21 0.08 10.93 13.50
N TRP A 22 -0.45 9.72 13.29
CA TRP A 22 0.36 8.55 13.00
C TRP A 22 1.05 8.64 11.63
N TYR A 23 0.32 8.96 10.57
CA TYR A 23 0.87 9.07 9.22
C TYR A 23 1.87 10.24 9.09
N GLU A 24 1.60 11.37 9.74
CA GLU A 24 2.57 12.48 9.79
C GLU A 24 3.85 12.09 10.52
N LYS A 25 3.72 11.45 11.69
CA LYS A 25 4.84 11.04 12.52
C LYS A 25 5.71 9.98 11.86
N HIS A 26 5.10 8.92 11.33
CA HIS A 26 5.83 7.75 10.88
C HIS A 26 6.22 7.78 9.41
N LEU A 27 5.41 8.41 8.56
CA LEU A 27 5.60 8.44 7.11
C LEU A 27 5.81 9.84 6.54
N GLY A 28 5.72 10.89 7.36
CA GLY A 28 5.90 12.26 6.91
C GLY A 28 4.76 12.80 6.03
N MET A 29 3.66 12.05 5.90
CA MET A 29 2.50 12.45 5.11
C MET A 29 1.76 13.59 5.80
N LYS A 30 1.55 14.70 5.08
CA LYS A 30 0.88 15.87 5.64
C LYS A 30 -0.61 15.88 5.34
N LEU A 31 -1.41 16.28 6.35
CA LEU A 31 -2.82 16.58 6.12
C LEU A 31 -2.95 17.77 5.17
N VAL A 32 -3.64 17.59 4.04
CA VAL A 32 -3.83 18.64 3.04
C VAL A 32 -5.27 19.10 2.94
N LEU A 33 -6.24 18.25 3.34
CA LEU A 33 -7.66 18.58 3.29
C LEU A 33 -8.44 17.74 4.29
N ALA A 34 -9.47 18.34 4.90
CA ALA A 34 -10.47 17.66 5.71
C ALA A 34 -11.86 18.20 5.36
N ILE A 35 -12.82 17.29 5.17
CA ILE A 35 -14.22 17.59 4.87
C ILE A 35 -15.09 16.83 5.85
N ALA A 36 -16.06 17.51 6.45
CA ALA A 36 -17.06 16.88 7.32
C ALA A 36 -18.46 17.20 6.81
N GLU A 37 -19.30 16.19 6.73
CA GLU A 37 -20.68 16.28 6.27
C GLU A 37 -21.60 15.47 7.19
N ASN A 38 -22.86 15.87 7.26
CA ASN A 38 -23.89 15.14 8.01
C ASN A 38 -24.69 14.17 7.13
N GLU A 39 -24.53 14.29 5.81
CA GLU A 39 -25.25 13.49 4.81
C GLU A 39 -24.27 12.98 3.74
N VAL A 40 -24.52 11.81 3.24
CA VAL A 40 -23.78 11.26 2.07
C VAL A 40 -24.18 12.05 0.82
N PRO A 41 -23.28 12.76 0.13
CA PRO A 41 -23.63 13.63 -1.00
C PRO A 41 -24.35 12.93 -2.15
N SER A 42 -24.02 11.68 -2.41
CA SER A 42 -24.58 10.89 -3.52
C SER A 42 -25.94 10.30 -3.25
N THR A 43 -26.25 9.95 -1.99
CA THR A 43 -27.50 9.26 -1.60
C THR A 43 -28.44 10.11 -0.78
N LYS A 44 -27.95 11.22 -0.21
CA LYS A 44 -28.66 12.07 0.75
C LYS A 44 -29.06 11.34 2.04
N ALA A 45 -28.45 10.19 2.31
CA ALA A 45 -28.65 9.46 3.56
C ALA A 45 -28.00 10.23 4.73
N PRO A 46 -28.67 10.33 5.88
CA PRO A 46 -28.09 10.94 7.09
C PRO A 46 -27.05 9.98 7.68
N ASP A 47 -25.80 10.22 7.38
CA ASP A 47 -24.65 9.45 7.87
C ASP A 47 -23.45 10.40 8.00
N PRO A 48 -23.24 10.98 9.20
CA PRO A 48 -22.15 11.93 9.41
C PRO A 48 -20.80 11.26 9.22
N TYR A 49 -19.89 11.96 8.55
CA TYR A 49 -18.54 11.50 8.33
C TYR A 49 -17.49 12.61 8.36
N MET A 50 -16.25 12.22 8.65
CA MET A 50 -15.06 13.01 8.40
C MET A 50 -14.26 12.36 7.27
N HIS A 51 -13.88 13.12 6.27
CA HIS A 51 -13.05 12.68 5.15
C HIS A 51 -11.76 13.51 5.13
N ILE A 52 -10.63 12.85 5.35
CA ILE A 52 -9.30 13.47 5.40
C ILE A 52 -8.45 13.00 4.22
N PHE A 53 -7.53 13.87 3.79
CA PHE A 53 -6.64 13.64 2.65
C PHE A 53 -5.21 13.95 3.07
N LEU A 54 -4.33 12.97 2.88
CA LEU A 54 -2.90 13.05 3.21
C LEU A 54 -2.07 13.08 1.92
N ASP A 55 -1.09 13.96 1.87
CA ASP A 55 -0.11 13.98 0.79
C ASP A 55 0.85 12.79 0.92
N ALA A 56 0.81 11.89 -0.05
CA ALA A 56 1.68 10.72 -0.15
C ALA A 56 2.87 10.94 -1.09
N GLY A 57 3.13 12.18 -1.48
CA GLY A 57 4.21 12.57 -2.39
C GLY A 57 3.83 12.47 -3.87
N ASP A 58 4.50 13.25 -4.69
CA ASP A 58 4.34 13.30 -6.17
C ASP A 58 2.89 13.47 -6.64
N GLY A 59 2.07 14.18 -5.85
CA GLY A 59 0.66 14.41 -6.14
C GLY A 59 -0.23 13.19 -5.94
N ASN A 60 0.25 12.15 -5.25
CA ASN A 60 -0.57 11.03 -4.81
C ASN A 60 -1.27 11.40 -3.50
N ILE A 61 -2.52 11.00 -3.37
CA ILE A 61 -3.32 11.27 -2.18
C ILE A 61 -3.82 9.97 -1.57
N LEU A 62 -3.57 9.81 -0.27
CA LEU A 62 -4.18 8.79 0.57
C LEU A 62 -5.27 9.45 1.41
N ALA A 63 -6.49 8.95 1.31
CA ALA A 63 -7.64 9.51 2.00
C ALA A 63 -8.26 8.51 2.98
N PHE A 64 -8.93 9.03 4.02
CA PHE A 64 -9.64 8.20 4.99
C PHE A 64 -11.01 8.76 5.32
N PHE A 65 -11.94 7.86 5.57
CA PHE A 65 -13.26 8.16 6.11
C PHE A 65 -13.39 7.64 7.55
N GLU A 66 -13.78 8.52 8.46
CA GLU A 66 -14.31 8.13 9.76
C GLU A 66 -15.84 8.17 9.70
N LEU A 67 -16.48 7.08 10.12
CA LEU A 67 -17.94 6.88 10.07
C LEU A 67 -18.45 6.54 11.47
N PRO A 68 -18.75 7.56 12.32
CA PRO A 68 -19.08 7.36 13.73
C PRO A 68 -20.41 6.62 13.94
N SER A 69 -21.33 6.70 13.00
CA SER A 69 -22.66 6.06 13.08
C SER A 69 -22.68 4.63 12.55
N GLN A 70 -21.59 4.16 11.94
CA GLN A 70 -21.51 2.82 11.35
C GLN A 70 -20.92 1.81 12.35
N PRO A 71 -21.21 0.50 12.19
CA PRO A 71 -20.56 -0.55 12.96
C PRO A 71 -19.03 -0.44 12.91
N ALA A 72 -18.34 -1.00 13.90
CA ALA A 72 -16.88 -1.05 13.92
C ALA A 72 -16.32 -1.62 12.60
N MET A 73 -15.12 -1.17 12.22
CA MET A 73 -14.44 -1.67 11.03
C MET A 73 -14.26 -3.18 11.12
N GLY A 74 -14.69 -3.87 10.07
CA GLY A 74 -14.39 -5.28 9.86
C GLY A 74 -13.20 -5.48 8.92
N ARG A 75 -12.75 -6.71 8.83
CA ARG A 75 -11.76 -7.16 7.87
C ARG A 75 -12.36 -8.27 7.03
N ASP A 76 -11.95 -8.38 5.78
CA ASP A 76 -12.29 -9.53 4.94
C ASP A 76 -11.52 -10.76 5.46
N GLU A 77 -12.23 -11.65 6.16
CA GLU A 77 -11.65 -12.86 6.74
C GLU A 77 -11.32 -13.93 5.70
N ASN A 78 -11.84 -13.80 4.48
CA ASN A 78 -11.60 -14.73 3.38
C ASN A 78 -10.36 -14.39 2.56
N THR A 79 -9.79 -13.19 2.74
CA THR A 79 -8.56 -12.78 2.07
C THR A 79 -7.36 -12.87 3.03
N PRO A 80 -6.31 -13.63 2.68
CA PRO A 80 -5.10 -13.71 3.47
C PRO A 80 -4.49 -12.33 3.74
N ASN A 81 -3.96 -12.14 4.93
CA ASN A 81 -3.45 -10.85 5.43
C ASN A 81 -2.35 -10.21 4.56
N TRP A 82 -1.65 -11.00 3.78
CA TRP A 82 -0.56 -10.54 2.93
C TRP A 82 -1.01 -10.02 1.56
N VAL A 83 -2.29 -10.24 1.17
CA VAL A 83 -2.78 -9.91 -0.19
C VAL A 83 -3.07 -8.41 -0.33
N GLN A 84 -3.96 -7.88 0.52
CA GLN A 84 -4.40 -6.49 0.40
C GLN A 84 -3.46 -5.57 1.19
N HIS A 85 -2.74 -4.70 0.50
CA HIS A 85 -1.85 -3.70 1.09
C HIS A 85 -1.71 -2.48 0.19
N LEU A 86 -1.26 -1.39 0.76
CA LEU A 86 -0.84 -0.18 0.05
C LEU A 86 0.68 -0.12 0.05
N ALA A 87 1.28 -0.21 -1.13
CA ALA A 87 2.72 -0.06 -1.30
C ALA A 87 3.08 1.40 -1.61
N LEU A 88 4.07 1.91 -0.89
CA LEU A 88 4.60 3.27 -1.00
C LEU A 88 6.09 3.18 -1.33
N LYS A 89 6.50 3.90 -2.38
CA LYS A 89 7.90 3.93 -2.79
C LYS A 89 8.74 4.79 -1.85
N VAL A 90 9.93 4.30 -1.49
CA VAL A 90 10.95 5.07 -0.77
C VAL A 90 12.17 5.32 -1.66
N GLY A 91 12.98 6.33 -1.27
CA GLY A 91 14.11 6.80 -2.07
C GLY A 91 15.32 5.87 -2.07
N SER A 92 15.55 5.15 -0.96
CA SER A 92 16.73 4.30 -0.79
C SER A 92 16.46 3.06 0.05
N TYR A 93 17.34 2.07 -0.04
CA TYR A 93 17.33 0.92 0.85
C TYR A 93 17.56 1.32 2.31
N GLN A 94 18.38 2.35 2.54
CA GLN A 94 18.63 2.83 3.90
C GLN A 94 17.35 3.39 4.54
N ASP A 95 16.49 4.06 3.75
CA ASP A 95 15.19 4.54 4.25
C ASP A 95 14.30 3.39 4.76
N LEU A 96 14.36 2.20 4.11
CA LEU A 96 13.66 1.01 4.62
C LEU A 96 14.19 0.58 5.98
N ILE A 97 15.52 0.48 6.11
CA ILE A 97 16.18 -0.01 7.32
C ILE A 97 15.96 0.96 8.49
N ASP A 98 16.13 2.26 8.25
CA ASP A 98 15.94 3.29 9.28
C ASP A 98 14.46 3.37 9.72
N THR A 99 13.53 3.24 8.76
CA THR A 99 12.10 3.22 9.08
C THR A 99 11.73 1.97 9.85
N LYS A 100 12.25 0.78 9.47
CA LYS A 100 12.05 -0.45 10.23
C LYS A 100 12.50 -0.29 11.67
N ALA A 101 13.73 0.15 11.88
CA ALA A 101 14.29 0.32 13.22
C ALA A 101 13.47 1.29 14.07
N ARG A 102 13.01 2.41 13.48
CA ARG A 102 12.19 3.41 14.17
C ARG A 102 10.81 2.87 14.55
N LEU A 103 10.15 2.14 13.65
CA LEU A 103 8.84 1.54 13.92
C LEU A 103 8.94 0.47 15.02
N GLU A 104 9.94 -0.41 14.95
CA GLU A 104 10.19 -1.46 15.95
C GLU A 104 10.52 -0.88 17.33
N ALA A 105 11.27 0.22 17.38
CA ALA A 105 11.56 0.93 18.64
C ALA A 105 10.30 1.50 19.32
N GLU A 106 9.23 1.71 18.56
CA GLU A 106 7.91 2.13 19.07
C GLU A 106 6.95 0.95 19.26
N GLY A 107 7.43 -0.30 19.16
CA GLY A 107 6.63 -1.52 19.38
C GLY A 107 5.74 -1.91 18.19
N ILE A 108 5.95 -1.33 17.02
CA ILE A 108 5.23 -1.71 15.79
C ILE A 108 5.95 -2.90 15.16
N GLU A 109 5.25 -4.00 14.97
CA GLU A 109 5.79 -5.18 14.29
C GLU A 109 6.06 -4.89 12.81
N VAL A 110 7.28 -5.20 12.34
CA VAL A 110 7.69 -5.00 10.95
C VAL A 110 8.26 -6.28 10.37
N VAL A 111 7.65 -6.76 9.28
CA VAL A 111 8.13 -7.92 8.50
C VAL A 111 9.09 -7.43 7.41
N GLY A 112 10.16 -8.15 7.20
CA GLY A 112 11.17 -7.86 6.17
C GLY A 112 12.48 -7.30 6.76
N PRO A 113 13.42 -6.84 5.91
CA PRO A 113 13.28 -6.65 4.46
C PRO A 113 13.03 -7.95 3.70
N THR A 114 12.01 -7.97 2.86
CA THR A 114 11.72 -9.06 1.93
C THR A 114 12.31 -8.71 0.57
N ASP A 115 13.05 -9.63 -0.01
CA ASP A 115 13.66 -9.48 -1.34
C ASP A 115 12.73 -10.06 -2.40
N HIS A 116 12.24 -9.19 -3.28
CA HIS A 116 11.42 -9.54 -4.45
C HIS A 116 12.23 -9.50 -5.76
N THR A 117 13.55 -9.50 -5.67
CA THR A 117 14.53 -9.45 -6.78
C THR A 117 14.55 -8.09 -7.48
N ILE A 118 13.42 -7.51 -7.84
CA ILE A 118 13.30 -6.20 -8.52
C ILE A 118 12.99 -5.05 -7.56
N PHE A 119 12.58 -5.35 -6.35
CA PHE A 119 12.43 -4.39 -5.24
C PHE A 119 12.57 -5.10 -3.91
N LYS A 120 12.88 -4.34 -2.85
CA LYS A 120 12.93 -4.84 -1.47
C LYS A 120 11.92 -4.08 -0.63
N SER A 121 11.27 -4.79 0.30
CA SER A 121 10.14 -4.22 1.04
C SER A 121 10.13 -4.56 2.51
N ILE A 122 9.55 -3.65 3.29
CA ILE A 122 9.09 -3.91 4.66
C ILE A 122 7.58 -3.76 4.75
N TYR A 123 6.96 -4.53 5.66
CA TYR A 123 5.52 -4.56 5.85
C TYR A 123 5.15 -4.34 7.30
N PHE A 124 4.12 -3.54 7.54
CA PHE A 124 3.60 -3.26 8.89
C PHE A 124 2.12 -2.85 8.80
N PHE A 125 1.48 -2.63 9.95
CA PHE A 125 0.09 -2.20 10.01
C PHE A 125 -0.03 -0.79 10.58
N ASP A 126 -0.95 0.00 10.02
CA ASP A 126 -1.36 1.27 10.59
C ASP A 126 -2.30 1.06 11.81
N PRO A 127 -2.67 2.12 12.58
CA PRO A 127 -3.57 2.00 13.73
C PRO A 127 -4.96 1.46 13.39
N ASN A 128 -5.37 1.58 12.14
CA ASN A 128 -6.65 1.12 11.64
C ASN A 128 -6.66 -0.37 11.29
N GLY A 129 -5.48 -0.97 11.11
CA GLY A 129 -5.28 -2.34 10.67
C GLY A 129 -5.08 -2.47 9.15
N HIS A 130 -4.83 -1.38 8.43
CA HIS A 130 -4.42 -1.44 7.03
C HIS A 130 -2.97 -1.88 6.92
N ARG A 131 -2.71 -2.86 6.06
CA ARG A 131 -1.36 -3.30 5.78
C ARG A 131 -0.68 -2.30 4.85
N LEU A 132 0.49 -1.84 5.25
CA LEU A 132 1.35 -0.97 4.47
C LEU A 132 2.60 -1.70 4.05
N GLU A 133 3.11 -1.33 2.91
CA GLU A 133 4.41 -1.73 2.38
C GLU A 133 5.23 -0.49 2.07
N LEU A 134 6.48 -0.44 2.51
CA LEU A 134 7.47 0.46 1.93
C LEU A 134 8.34 -0.34 0.99
N ALA A 135 8.49 0.12 -0.26
CA ALA A 135 9.23 -0.56 -1.30
C ALA A 135 10.34 0.32 -1.87
N TRP A 136 11.52 -0.26 -2.00
CA TRP A 136 12.65 0.33 -2.71
C TRP A 136 12.98 -0.48 -3.96
N ASP A 137 12.93 0.19 -5.14
CA ASP A 137 13.22 -0.42 -6.42
C ASP A 137 14.72 -0.71 -6.55
N CYS A 138 15.07 -1.96 -6.85
CA CYS A 138 16.43 -2.38 -7.14
C CYS A 138 16.54 -3.13 -8.48
N GLY A 139 15.44 -3.33 -9.20
CA GLY A 139 15.41 -3.97 -10.50
C GLY A 139 16.11 -3.16 -11.59
N THR A 140 16.94 -3.83 -12.37
CA THR A 140 17.60 -3.21 -13.53
C THR A 140 16.60 -3.02 -14.68
N PRO A 141 16.85 -2.07 -15.62
CA PRO A 141 16.02 -1.93 -16.82
C PRO A 141 15.87 -3.22 -17.63
N LYS A 142 16.94 -4.05 -17.66
CA LYS A 142 16.92 -5.35 -18.33
C LYS A 142 15.96 -6.33 -17.66
N MET A 143 15.96 -6.39 -16.32
CA MET A 143 15.04 -7.26 -15.56
C MET A 143 13.58 -6.85 -15.82
N ILE A 144 13.29 -5.55 -15.78
CA ILE A 144 11.94 -5.03 -16.06
C ILE A 144 11.52 -5.36 -17.50
N GLN A 145 12.42 -5.19 -18.47
CA GLN A 145 12.16 -5.57 -19.86
C GLN A 145 11.83 -7.07 -19.99
N MET A 146 12.62 -7.95 -19.37
CA MET A 146 12.38 -9.40 -19.40
C MET A 146 11.00 -9.77 -18.83
N LEU A 147 10.56 -9.12 -17.76
CA LEU A 147 9.20 -9.31 -17.21
C LEU A 147 8.12 -8.78 -18.14
N ASP A 148 8.35 -7.61 -18.77
CA ASP A 148 7.41 -7.03 -19.72
C ASP A 148 7.18 -7.94 -20.94
N GLU A 149 8.21 -8.58 -21.43
CA GLU A 149 8.15 -9.48 -22.59
C GLU A 149 7.27 -10.72 -22.32
N VAL A 150 7.26 -11.26 -21.10
CA VAL A 150 6.55 -12.51 -20.75
C VAL A 150 5.25 -12.32 -20.00
N LYS A 151 4.85 -11.08 -19.64
CA LYS A 151 3.70 -10.79 -18.76
C LYS A 151 2.38 -11.42 -19.24
N TRP A 152 2.11 -11.39 -20.55
CA TRP A 152 0.88 -11.97 -21.11
C TRP A 152 0.93 -13.49 -21.17
N ASP A 153 2.07 -14.08 -21.47
CA ASP A 153 2.24 -15.53 -21.46
C ASP A 153 2.06 -16.08 -20.05
N MET A 154 2.60 -15.40 -19.03
CA MET A 154 2.38 -15.74 -17.62
C MET A 154 0.88 -15.71 -17.23
N ILE A 155 0.17 -14.64 -17.59
CA ILE A 155 -1.26 -14.49 -17.26
C ILE A 155 -2.08 -15.56 -17.99
N ASN A 156 -1.79 -15.83 -19.26
CA ASN A 156 -2.51 -16.81 -20.07
C ASN A 156 -2.31 -18.24 -19.54
N GLU A 157 -1.06 -18.61 -19.19
CA GLU A 157 -0.78 -19.92 -18.59
C GLU A 157 -1.42 -20.07 -17.22
N TRP A 158 -1.29 -19.05 -16.34
CA TRP A 158 -1.94 -19.05 -15.03
C TRP A 158 -3.45 -19.19 -15.14
N SER A 159 -4.10 -18.52 -16.10
CA SER A 159 -5.55 -18.55 -16.26
C SER A 159 -6.07 -19.96 -16.54
N GLN A 160 -5.26 -20.79 -17.20
CA GLN A 160 -5.59 -22.17 -17.59
C GLN A 160 -5.20 -23.18 -16.52
N THR A 161 -4.02 -23.04 -15.93
CA THR A 161 -3.41 -24.08 -15.10
C THR A 161 -3.54 -23.84 -13.59
N LYS A 162 -3.64 -22.57 -13.16
CA LYS A 162 -3.52 -22.13 -11.74
C LYS A 162 -2.22 -22.60 -11.08
N GLN A 163 -1.19 -22.88 -11.90
CA GLN A 163 0.16 -23.20 -11.45
C GLN A 163 1.10 -22.04 -11.78
N ALA A 164 2.14 -21.83 -10.96
CA ALA A 164 3.11 -20.78 -11.20
C ALA A 164 3.88 -21.01 -12.53
N PRO A 165 3.73 -20.14 -13.53
CA PRO A 165 4.46 -20.23 -14.78
C PRO A 165 5.97 -20.06 -14.56
N LYS A 166 6.77 -20.66 -15.45
CA LYS A 166 8.24 -20.63 -15.34
C LYS A 166 8.92 -19.56 -16.20
N HIS A 167 8.15 -18.70 -16.86
CA HIS A 167 8.69 -17.69 -17.77
C HIS A 167 9.64 -16.68 -17.11
N ALA A 168 9.50 -16.46 -15.80
CA ALA A 168 10.34 -15.58 -15.00
C ALA A 168 11.05 -16.33 -13.85
N ALA A 169 11.43 -17.59 -14.05
CA ALA A 169 12.08 -18.43 -13.04
C ALA A 169 13.37 -17.81 -12.48
N TRP A 170 14.08 -17.00 -13.28
CA TRP A 170 15.28 -16.26 -12.89
C TRP A 170 15.04 -15.30 -11.69
N MET A 171 13.82 -14.90 -11.42
CA MET A 171 13.51 -14.08 -10.24
C MET A 171 13.75 -14.84 -8.91
N HIS A 172 13.79 -16.17 -8.96
CA HIS A 172 13.84 -17.02 -7.77
C HIS A 172 15.07 -17.95 -7.75
N ASP A 173 15.84 -18.03 -8.82
CA ASP A 173 17.01 -18.93 -8.93
C ASP A 173 18.34 -18.26 -8.58
N GLY A 174 18.31 -16.98 -8.24
CA GLY A 174 19.50 -16.20 -7.88
C GLY A 174 20.42 -15.83 -9.06
N SER A 175 20.06 -16.22 -10.30
CA SER A 175 20.90 -15.98 -11.49
C SER A 175 21.07 -14.49 -11.82
N MET A 176 20.23 -13.63 -11.28
CA MET A 176 20.22 -12.18 -11.52
C MET A 176 20.36 -11.38 -10.22
N SER A 177 20.68 -12.00 -9.09
CA SER A 177 20.97 -11.29 -7.84
C SER A 177 22.22 -10.44 -8.01
N ALA A 178 22.13 -9.15 -7.67
CA ALA A 178 23.25 -8.21 -7.66
C ALA A 178 24.09 -8.38 -6.39
#